data_b240ab0fc3d352b75afbe5abbbbc72a8
#
_entry.id   b240ab0fc3d352b75afbe5abbbbc72a8
#
_cell.length_a   1.000
_cell.length_b   1.000
_cell.length_c   1.000
_cell.angle_alpha   90.00
_cell.angle_beta   90.00
_cell.angle_gamma   90.00
#
_symmetry.space_group_name_H-M   'P 1'
#
loop_
_entity.id
_entity.type
_entity.pdbx_description
1 polymer ?
#
loop_
_entity_poly.entity_id
_entity_poly.type
_entity_poly.pdbx_seq_one_letter_code
_entity_poly.pdbx_strand_id
1 'polypeptide(L)'
;FSEFPYKRPDISKTCGQYDDMIRRLQAATGPESQIDILLEHEQLFRHILTMQSLAFVRNTLDSTDPFYEAEIAYCNETEPVFQDKVNDFYKALLASPFRRELEERFGSLFFQNLEMETRSISPDIIPLIQEENKYSTQYRKLLASAQIPFDGKMLNISQLGAYKEDSNREVRRDAYAAEGAFYNAHRQELDEIFDSMVKNRTEQARRLGF
;
A
#
# COMPACT_ATOMS: atom_id res chain seq x y z
N PHE A 1 7.79 -5.26 -18.42
CA PHE A 1 7.28 -4.42 -17.32
C PHE A 1 7.33 -2.93 -17.70
N SER A 2 8.40 -2.49 -18.32
CA SER A 2 8.56 -1.12 -18.86
C SER A 2 7.49 -0.75 -19.92
N GLU A 3 7.06 -1.72 -20.71
CA GLU A 3 6.08 -1.54 -21.81
C GLU A 3 4.62 -1.64 -21.34
N PHE A 4 4.36 -2.00 -20.08
CA PHE A 4 2.99 -2.14 -19.62
C PHE A 4 2.32 -0.76 -19.57
N PRO A 5 1.15 -0.56 -20.21
CA PRO A 5 0.54 0.76 -20.25
C PRO A 5 0.08 1.18 -18.85
N TYR A 6 0.53 2.36 -18.42
CA TYR A 6 0.08 2.99 -17.19
C TYR A 6 -0.98 4.05 -17.48
N LYS A 7 -2.03 4.06 -16.69
CA LYS A 7 -3.02 5.12 -16.67
C LYS A 7 -3.44 5.37 -15.23
N ARG A 8 -3.31 6.62 -14.78
CA ARG A 8 -3.78 7.01 -13.44
C ARG A 8 -5.24 6.60 -13.23
N PRO A 9 -5.56 5.82 -12.19
CA PRO A 9 -6.94 5.52 -11.84
C PRO A 9 -7.70 6.78 -11.42
N ASP A 10 -8.91 6.95 -11.93
CA ASP A 10 -9.84 7.98 -11.43
C ASP A 10 -10.60 7.40 -10.23
N ILE A 11 -10.07 7.64 -9.03
CA ILE A 11 -10.64 7.08 -7.80
C ILE A 11 -12.02 7.64 -7.50
N SER A 12 -12.30 8.90 -7.82
CA SER A 12 -13.65 9.48 -7.66
C SER A 12 -14.68 8.74 -8.52
N LYS A 13 -14.36 8.51 -9.80
CA LYS A 13 -15.21 7.71 -10.69
C LYS A 13 -15.34 6.27 -10.19
N THR A 14 -14.26 5.68 -9.73
CA THR A 14 -14.23 4.30 -9.20
C THR A 14 -15.15 4.18 -7.97
N CYS A 15 -15.10 5.13 -7.03
CA CYS A 15 -16.03 5.16 -5.90
C CYS A 15 -17.49 5.21 -6.35
N GLY A 16 -17.81 6.00 -7.37
CA GLY A 16 -19.17 6.01 -7.96
C GLY A 16 -19.60 4.67 -8.57
N GLN A 17 -18.65 3.91 -9.16
CA GLN A 17 -18.92 2.54 -9.64
C GLN A 17 -19.22 1.59 -8.46
N TYR A 18 -18.50 1.72 -7.34
CA TYR A 18 -18.79 0.95 -6.12
C TYR A 18 -20.14 1.31 -5.52
N ASP A 19 -20.54 2.57 -5.50
CA ASP A 19 -21.89 2.98 -5.06
C ASP A 19 -22.98 2.33 -5.92
N ASP A 20 -22.75 2.20 -7.22
CA ASP A 20 -23.65 1.47 -8.12
C ASP A 20 -23.68 -0.04 -7.83
N MET A 21 -22.50 -0.67 -7.68
CA MET A 21 -22.39 -2.09 -7.33
C MET A 21 -23.10 -2.41 -6.00
N ILE A 22 -22.92 -1.57 -4.97
CA ILE A 22 -23.59 -1.73 -3.66
C ILE A 22 -25.10 -1.66 -3.82
N ARG A 23 -25.63 -0.68 -4.57
CA ARG A 23 -27.08 -0.57 -4.83
C ARG A 23 -27.62 -1.81 -5.55
N ARG A 24 -26.93 -2.29 -6.58
CA ARG A 24 -27.31 -3.51 -7.33
C ARG A 24 -27.23 -4.75 -6.47
N LEU A 25 -26.21 -4.87 -5.61
CA LEU A 25 -26.03 -5.98 -4.66
C LEU A 25 -27.21 -6.05 -3.68
N GLN A 26 -27.62 -4.91 -3.14
CA GLN A 26 -28.76 -4.82 -2.21
C GLN A 26 -30.11 -5.06 -2.89
N ALA A 27 -30.24 -4.71 -4.17
CA ALA A 27 -31.46 -4.92 -4.96
C ALA A 27 -31.56 -6.31 -5.61
N ALA A 28 -30.51 -7.12 -5.54
CA ALA A 28 -30.46 -8.44 -6.17
C ALA A 28 -31.52 -9.38 -5.56
N THR A 29 -32.21 -10.11 -6.41
CA THR A 29 -33.27 -11.06 -6.03
C THR A 29 -32.80 -12.51 -6.00
N GLY A 30 -31.52 -12.77 -6.26
CA GLY A 30 -30.94 -14.10 -6.23
C GLY A 30 -29.41 -14.08 -6.16
N PRO A 31 -28.78 -15.21 -5.77
CA PRO A 31 -27.33 -15.30 -5.57
C PRO A 31 -26.54 -15.09 -6.87
N GLU A 32 -27.03 -15.53 -8.03
CA GLU A 32 -26.31 -15.40 -9.31
C GLU A 32 -26.01 -13.92 -9.65
N SER A 33 -27.00 -13.04 -9.46
CA SER A 33 -26.80 -11.61 -9.68
C SER A 33 -25.75 -11.02 -8.74
N GLN A 34 -25.62 -11.51 -7.52
CA GLN A 34 -24.58 -11.07 -6.58
C GLN A 34 -23.20 -11.65 -6.93
N ILE A 35 -23.16 -12.87 -7.45
CA ILE A 35 -21.93 -13.48 -7.99
C ILE A 35 -21.38 -12.63 -9.14
N ASP A 36 -22.22 -12.21 -10.08
CA ASP A 36 -21.82 -11.37 -11.21
C ASP A 36 -21.25 -10.04 -10.72
N ILE A 37 -21.89 -9.41 -9.75
CA ILE A 37 -21.39 -8.15 -9.15
C ILE A 37 -20.05 -8.36 -8.43
N LEU A 38 -19.87 -9.47 -7.73
CA LEU A 38 -18.60 -9.79 -7.07
C LEU A 38 -17.49 -10.02 -8.10
N LEU A 39 -17.77 -10.65 -9.24
CA LEU A 39 -16.81 -10.81 -10.33
C LEU A 39 -16.46 -9.47 -11.00
N GLU A 40 -17.43 -8.56 -11.12
CA GLU A 40 -17.19 -7.19 -11.60
C GLU A 40 -16.29 -6.41 -10.63
N HIS A 41 -16.55 -6.52 -9.31
CA HIS A 41 -15.67 -5.97 -8.28
C HIS A 41 -14.23 -6.47 -8.44
N GLU A 42 -14.04 -7.80 -8.55
CA GLU A 42 -12.72 -8.41 -8.71
C GLU A 42 -11.93 -7.85 -9.91
N GLN A 43 -12.61 -7.65 -11.04
CA GLN A 43 -11.97 -7.09 -12.24
C GLN A 43 -11.54 -5.63 -12.02
N LEU A 44 -12.44 -4.80 -11.46
CA LEU A 44 -12.16 -3.40 -11.19
C LEU A 44 -11.05 -3.24 -10.14
N PHE A 45 -11.15 -4.00 -9.05
CA PHE A 45 -10.16 -3.98 -7.96
C PHE A 45 -8.76 -4.36 -8.45
N ARG A 46 -8.64 -5.46 -9.19
CA ARG A 46 -7.35 -5.87 -9.81
C ARG A 46 -6.80 -4.82 -10.74
N HIS A 47 -7.64 -4.16 -11.54
CA HIS A 47 -7.19 -3.10 -12.43
C HIS A 47 -6.58 -1.93 -11.64
N ILE A 48 -7.27 -1.47 -10.58
CA ILE A 48 -6.78 -0.38 -9.73
C ILE A 48 -5.45 -0.77 -9.07
N LEU A 49 -5.39 -1.96 -8.44
CA LEU A 49 -4.15 -2.45 -7.80
C LEU A 49 -3.00 -2.59 -8.80
N THR A 50 -3.27 -3.02 -10.04
CA THR A 50 -2.24 -3.11 -11.08
C THR A 50 -1.67 -1.75 -11.40
N MET A 51 -2.51 -0.73 -11.58
CA MET A 51 -2.04 0.63 -11.86
C MET A 51 -1.24 1.22 -10.69
N GLN A 52 -1.71 1.04 -9.46
CA GLN A 52 -0.98 1.48 -8.26
C GLN A 52 0.38 0.77 -8.15
N SER A 53 0.42 -0.54 -8.38
CA SER A 53 1.67 -1.32 -8.37
C SER A 53 2.65 -0.86 -9.45
N LEU A 54 2.16 -0.53 -10.67
CA LEU A 54 3.00 0.01 -11.73
C LEU A 54 3.62 1.36 -11.34
N ALA A 55 2.82 2.27 -10.78
CA ALA A 55 3.32 3.56 -10.30
C ALA A 55 4.38 3.36 -9.21
N PHE A 56 4.10 2.48 -8.23
CA PHE A 56 5.02 2.17 -7.14
C PHE A 56 6.36 1.61 -7.64
N VAL A 57 6.33 0.57 -8.49
CA VAL A 57 7.56 -0.07 -8.99
C VAL A 57 8.37 0.90 -9.84
N ARG A 58 7.73 1.69 -10.71
CA ARG A 58 8.45 2.65 -11.55
C ARG A 58 9.07 3.79 -10.73
N ASN A 59 8.40 4.25 -9.69
CA ASN A 59 8.99 5.21 -8.75
C ASN A 59 10.16 4.60 -7.97
N THR A 60 10.14 3.30 -7.65
CA THR A 60 11.29 2.65 -6.97
C THR A 60 12.48 2.42 -7.90
N LEU A 61 12.27 2.30 -9.22
CA LEU A 61 13.35 2.21 -10.20
C LEU A 61 14.06 3.56 -10.40
N ASP A 62 13.30 4.65 -10.38
CA ASP A 62 13.81 6.01 -10.40
C ASP A 62 12.98 6.90 -9.47
N SER A 63 13.48 7.08 -8.25
CA SER A 63 12.83 7.90 -7.23
C SER A 63 12.91 9.41 -7.50
N THR A 64 13.65 9.83 -8.54
CA THR A 64 13.80 11.23 -8.97
C THR A 64 12.90 11.59 -10.15
N ASP A 65 12.19 10.63 -10.73
CA ASP A 65 11.21 10.88 -11.81
C ASP A 65 10.01 11.67 -11.24
N PRO A 66 9.83 12.94 -11.63
CA PRO A 66 8.77 13.79 -11.08
C PRO A 66 7.36 13.30 -11.43
N PHE A 67 7.21 12.56 -12.55
CA PHE A 67 5.92 11.98 -12.92
C PHE A 67 5.51 10.91 -11.93
N TYR A 68 6.37 9.90 -11.69
CA TYR A 68 6.03 8.83 -10.76
C TYR A 68 6.06 9.27 -9.30
N GLU A 69 6.81 10.30 -8.94
CA GLU A 69 6.70 10.94 -7.64
C GLU A 69 5.29 11.52 -7.42
N ALA A 70 4.74 12.22 -8.41
CA ALA A 70 3.38 12.76 -8.35
C ALA A 70 2.31 11.66 -8.33
N GLU A 71 2.54 10.54 -9.07
CA GLU A 71 1.62 9.39 -9.05
C GLU A 71 1.59 8.71 -7.67
N ILE A 72 2.73 8.55 -7.00
CA ILE A 72 2.80 8.01 -5.64
C ILE A 72 2.10 8.93 -4.63
N ALA A 73 2.30 10.24 -4.74
CA ALA A 73 1.60 11.20 -3.88
C ALA A 73 0.08 11.08 -4.04
N TYR A 74 -0.41 10.98 -5.28
CA TYR A 74 -1.82 10.75 -5.58
C TYR A 74 -2.33 9.42 -5.00
N CYS A 75 -1.59 8.31 -5.18
CA CYS A 75 -1.96 7.02 -4.61
C CYS A 75 -2.04 7.08 -3.09
N ASN A 76 -1.04 7.64 -2.41
CA ASN A 76 -0.99 7.77 -0.96
C ASN A 76 -2.19 8.56 -0.37
N GLU A 77 -2.69 9.53 -1.12
CA GLU A 77 -3.85 10.34 -0.73
C GLU A 77 -5.17 9.61 -0.98
N THR A 78 -5.27 8.93 -2.12
CA THR A 78 -6.56 8.40 -2.61
C THR A 78 -6.81 6.94 -2.26
N GLU A 79 -5.76 6.15 -2.02
CA GLU A 79 -5.88 4.73 -1.65
C GLU A 79 -6.74 4.51 -0.40
N PRO A 80 -6.57 5.24 0.72
CA PRO A 80 -7.40 5.02 1.90
C PRO A 80 -8.88 5.32 1.65
N VAL A 81 -9.19 6.30 0.79
CA VAL A 81 -10.56 6.62 0.38
C VAL A 81 -11.15 5.48 -0.47
N PHE A 82 -10.35 4.93 -1.38
CA PHE A 82 -10.74 3.78 -2.18
C PHE A 82 -10.97 2.53 -1.32
N GLN A 83 -10.08 2.25 -0.37
CA GLN A 83 -10.20 1.10 0.54
C GLN A 83 -11.43 1.21 1.44
N ASP A 84 -11.77 2.41 1.93
CA ASP A 84 -13.00 2.61 2.70
C ASP A 84 -14.25 2.32 1.85
N LYS A 85 -14.25 2.71 0.57
CA LYS A 85 -15.34 2.40 -0.36
C LYS A 85 -15.45 0.90 -0.67
N VAL A 86 -14.33 0.20 -0.83
CA VAL A 86 -14.28 -1.26 -0.93
C VAL A 86 -14.82 -1.92 0.33
N ASN A 87 -14.50 -1.37 1.50
CA ASN A 87 -14.99 -1.82 2.77
C ASN A 87 -16.53 -1.71 2.89
N ASP A 88 -17.13 -0.63 2.37
CA ASP A 88 -18.58 -0.49 2.29
C ASP A 88 -19.22 -1.59 1.41
N PHE A 89 -18.58 -1.92 0.29
CA PHE A 89 -19.00 -3.03 -0.56
C PHE A 89 -18.92 -4.37 0.16
N TYR A 90 -17.85 -4.65 0.90
CA TYR A 90 -17.69 -5.87 1.68
C TYR A 90 -18.71 -5.97 2.81
N LYS A 91 -19.02 -4.87 3.51
CA LYS A 91 -20.11 -4.83 4.50
C LYS A 91 -21.46 -5.18 3.88
N ALA A 92 -21.76 -4.64 2.69
CA ALA A 92 -22.98 -4.96 1.98
C ALA A 92 -23.05 -6.44 1.57
N LEU A 93 -21.93 -7.01 1.12
CA LEU A 93 -21.80 -8.42 0.77
C LEU A 93 -21.97 -9.33 1.98
N LEU A 94 -21.37 -8.99 3.12
CA LEU A 94 -21.50 -9.71 4.39
C LEU A 94 -22.94 -9.71 4.93
N ALA A 95 -23.70 -8.64 4.67
CA ALA A 95 -25.10 -8.51 5.03
C ALA A 95 -26.07 -9.17 4.02
N SER A 96 -25.56 -9.85 2.98
CA SER A 96 -26.38 -10.47 1.95
C SER A 96 -27.33 -11.54 2.50
N PRO A 97 -28.60 -11.56 2.07
CA PRO A 97 -29.50 -12.66 2.39
C PRO A 97 -29.12 -13.99 1.70
N PHE A 98 -28.24 -13.92 0.66
CA PHE A 98 -27.74 -15.09 -0.08
C PHE A 98 -26.34 -15.50 0.37
N ARG A 99 -25.92 -15.06 1.57
CA ARG A 99 -24.57 -15.33 2.08
C ARG A 99 -24.19 -16.81 2.03
N ARG A 100 -25.10 -17.69 2.36
CA ARG A 100 -24.86 -19.14 2.38
C ARG A 100 -24.48 -19.66 1.00
N GLU A 101 -25.23 -19.30 -0.03
CA GLU A 101 -24.99 -19.69 -1.41
C GLU A 101 -23.67 -19.11 -1.94
N LEU A 102 -23.34 -17.88 -1.53
CA LEU A 102 -22.07 -17.25 -1.84
C LEU A 102 -20.89 -17.96 -1.15
N GLU A 103 -21.06 -18.38 0.13
CA GLU A 103 -20.06 -19.18 0.84
C GLU A 103 -19.85 -20.57 0.22
N GLU A 104 -20.93 -21.22 -0.25
CA GLU A 104 -20.82 -22.47 -1.00
C GLU A 104 -20.02 -22.29 -2.30
N ARG A 105 -20.08 -21.12 -2.97
CA ARG A 105 -19.39 -20.81 -4.21
C ARG A 105 -17.95 -20.37 -4.02
N PHE A 106 -17.66 -19.52 -3.05
CA PHE A 106 -16.35 -18.85 -2.86
C PHE A 106 -15.57 -19.38 -1.64
N GLY A 107 -16.20 -20.18 -0.80
CA GLY A 107 -15.61 -20.74 0.41
C GLY A 107 -15.83 -19.85 1.65
N SER A 108 -15.99 -20.49 2.81
CA SER A 108 -16.18 -19.79 4.09
C SER A 108 -14.97 -18.94 4.50
N LEU A 109 -13.75 -19.36 4.14
CA LEU A 109 -12.53 -18.61 4.45
C LEU A 109 -12.53 -17.24 3.79
N PHE A 110 -13.04 -17.11 2.56
CA PHE A 110 -13.19 -15.84 1.88
C PHE A 110 -14.01 -14.85 2.74
N PHE A 111 -15.16 -15.27 3.23
CA PHE A 111 -16.02 -14.42 4.06
C PHE A 111 -15.44 -14.12 5.44
N GLN A 112 -14.73 -15.06 6.05
CA GLN A 112 -14.00 -14.81 7.31
C GLN A 112 -12.93 -13.73 7.13
N ASN A 113 -12.21 -13.74 6.01
CA ASN A 113 -11.25 -12.68 5.69
C ASN A 113 -11.94 -11.33 5.50
N LEU A 114 -13.08 -11.27 4.80
CA LEU A 114 -13.85 -10.03 4.65
C LEU A 114 -14.32 -9.48 6.00
N GLU A 115 -14.77 -10.34 6.93
CA GLU A 115 -15.15 -9.94 8.29
C GLU A 115 -13.97 -9.32 9.05
N MET A 116 -12.76 -9.82 8.86
CA MET A 116 -11.55 -9.24 9.47
C MET A 116 -11.18 -7.91 8.81
N GLU A 117 -11.20 -7.85 7.47
CA GLU A 117 -10.88 -6.63 6.72
C GLU A 117 -11.83 -5.48 7.07
N THR A 118 -13.13 -5.76 7.16
CA THR A 118 -14.13 -4.72 7.46
C THR A 118 -13.98 -4.08 8.84
N ARG A 119 -13.15 -4.65 9.73
CA ARG A 119 -12.83 -4.08 11.04
C ARG A 119 -11.55 -3.24 11.02
N SER A 120 -10.76 -3.31 9.95
CA SER A 120 -9.43 -2.71 9.89
C SER A 120 -9.41 -1.31 9.27
N ILE A 121 -10.54 -0.82 8.74
CA ILE A 121 -10.66 0.51 8.17
C ILE A 121 -11.98 1.18 8.56
N SER A 122 -11.93 2.49 8.78
CA SER A 122 -13.11 3.34 8.98
C SER A 122 -12.80 4.76 8.49
N PRO A 123 -13.82 5.58 8.16
CA PRO A 123 -13.62 6.99 7.76
C PRO A 123 -12.78 7.79 8.77
N ASP A 124 -12.89 7.48 10.05
CA ASP A 124 -12.19 8.21 11.13
C ASP A 124 -10.66 8.04 11.11
N ILE A 125 -10.17 6.95 10.48
CA ILE A 125 -8.72 6.69 10.40
C ILE A 125 -8.12 7.03 9.02
N ILE A 126 -8.91 7.37 8.00
CA ILE A 126 -8.41 7.72 6.66
C ILE A 126 -7.31 8.79 6.72
N PRO A 127 -7.48 9.93 7.45
CA PRO A 127 -6.42 10.93 7.54
C PRO A 127 -5.13 10.40 8.18
N LEU A 128 -5.24 9.46 9.13
CA LEU A 128 -4.08 8.84 9.78
C LEU A 128 -3.36 7.90 8.82
N ILE A 129 -4.08 7.14 8.00
CA ILE A 129 -3.47 6.28 6.95
C ILE A 129 -2.75 7.14 5.91
N GLN A 130 -3.37 8.25 5.48
CA GLN A 130 -2.72 9.20 4.55
C GLN A 130 -1.43 9.78 5.13
N GLU A 131 -1.41 10.08 6.43
CA GLU A 131 -0.23 10.57 7.13
C GLU A 131 0.84 9.47 7.26
N GLU A 132 0.45 8.23 7.61
CA GLU A 132 1.35 7.08 7.63
C GLU A 132 2.02 6.84 6.27
N ASN A 133 1.27 6.95 5.18
CA ASN A 133 1.80 6.85 3.83
C ASN A 133 2.87 7.91 3.53
N LYS A 134 2.72 9.13 4.08
CA LYS A 134 3.74 10.19 3.99
C LYS A 134 5.01 9.82 4.76
N TYR A 135 4.89 9.32 5.99
CA TYR A 135 6.05 8.85 6.77
C TYR A 135 6.78 7.72 6.06
N SER A 136 6.05 6.74 5.53
CA SER A 136 6.61 5.64 4.73
C SER A 136 7.35 6.15 3.49
N THR A 137 6.84 7.20 2.86
CA THR A 137 7.48 7.82 1.71
C THR A 137 8.74 8.58 2.11
N GLN A 138 8.73 9.32 3.22
CA GLN A 138 9.90 10.01 3.77
C GLN A 138 11.03 9.02 4.08
N TYR A 139 10.72 7.91 4.77
CA TYR A 139 11.68 6.85 5.06
C TYR A 139 12.33 6.28 3.79
N ARG A 140 11.51 5.93 2.78
CA ARG A 140 12.03 5.41 1.51
C ARG A 140 12.91 6.41 0.77
N LYS A 141 12.51 7.69 0.73
CA LYS A 141 13.30 8.76 0.10
C LYS A 141 14.63 8.94 0.81
N LEU A 142 14.64 8.92 2.14
CA LEU A 142 15.87 9.04 2.92
C LEU A 142 16.86 7.92 2.58
N LEU A 143 16.41 6.67 2.57
CA LEU A 143 17.27 5.53 2.22
C LEU A 143 17.70 5.54 0.76
N ALA A 144 16.83 5.93 -0.16
CA ALA A 144 17.14 6.02 -1.59
C ALA A 144 18.16 7.14 -1.89
N SER A 145 18.19 8.19 -1.07
CA SER A 145 19.14 9.30 -1.22
C SER A 145 20.56 8.98 -0.75
N ALA A 146 20.81 7.78 -0.21
CA ALA A 146 22.09 7.41 0.36
C ALA A 146 23.24 7.57 -0.64
N GLN A 147 24.25 8.37 -0.25
CA GLN A 147 25.50 8.58 -0.96
C GLN A 147 26.63 8.22 0.02
N ILE A 148 27.05 6.96 -0.03
CA ILE A 148 28.03 6.41 0.92
C ILE A 148 29.39 6.36 0.22
N PRO A 149 30.41 7.12 0.68
CA PRO A 149 31.74 7.05 0.11
C PRO A 149 32.40 5.73 0.50
N PHE A 150 32.73 4.91 -0.51
CA PHE A 150 33.40 3.62 -0.30
C PHE A 150 34.20 3.23 -1.53
N ASP A 151 35.42 2.74 -1.33
CA ASP A 151 36.36 2.30 -2.41
C ASP A 151 36.53 3.35 -3.52
N GLY A 152 36.67 4.63 -3.14
CA GLY A 152 36.82 5.74 -4.09
C GLY A 152 35.57 6.08 -4.92
N LYS A 153 34.43 5.54 -4.57
CA LYS A 153 33.12 5.72 -5.24
C LYS A 153 32.06 6.26 -4.26
N MET A 154 31.02 6.84 -4.82
CA MET A 154 29.79 7.14 -4.09
C MET A 154 28.77 6.05 -4.39
N LEU A 155 28.38 5.28 -3.38
CA LEU A 155 27.50 4.12 -3.51
C LEU A 155 26.19 4.35 -2.77
N ASN A 156 25.10 3.81 -3.29
CA ASN A 156 23.88 3.67 -2.50
C ASN A 156 23.94 2.38 -1.63
N ILE A 157 22.95 2.21 -0.74
CA ILE A 157 22.91 1.05 0.18
C ILE A 157 22.94 -0.28 -0.57
N SER A 158 22.20 -0.40 -1.68
CA SER A 158 22.15 -1.63 -2.48
C SER A 158 23.49 -1.94 -3.16
N GLN A 159 24.16 -0.93 -3.71
CA GLN A 159 25.47 -1.10 -4.32
C GLN A 159 26.55 -1.48 -3.30
N LEU A 160 26.43 -0.97 -2.07
CA LEU A 160 27.34 -1.35 -0.97
C LEU A 160 27.17 -2.81 -0.57
N GLY A 161 26.00 -3.43 -0.85
CA GLY A 161 25.71 -4.83 -0.57
C GLY A 161 26.75 -5.79 -1.09
N ALA A 162 27.24 -5.59 -2.32
CA ALA A 162 28.28 -6.44 -2.93
C ALA A 162 29.59 -6.48 -2.09
N TYR A 163 29.97 -5.34 -1.49
CA TYR A 163 31.17 -5.26 -0.63
C TYR A 163 30.94 -5.91 0.75
N LYS A 164 29.70 -5.97 1.21
CA LYS A 164 29.34 -6.70 2.48
C LYS A 164 29.43 -8.22 2.34
N GLU A 165 29.50 -8.72 1.11
CA GLU A 165 29.65 -10.14 0.78
C GLU A 165 31.04 -10.49 0.23
N ASP A 166 31.99 -9.53 0.21
CA ASP A 166 33.35 -9.74 -0.27
C ASP A 166 34.07 -10.87 0.49
N SER A 167 34.94 -11.62 -0.20
CA SER A 167 35.74 -12.68 0.40
C SER A 167 36.70 -12.17 1.48
N ASN A 168 37.20 -10.93 1.33
CA ASN A 168 38.07 -10.27 2.30
C ASN A 168 37.24 -9.74 3.48
N ARG A 169 37.55 -10.22 4.68
CA ARG A 169 36.88 -9.81 5.92
C ARG A 169 37.01 -8.31 6.24
N GLU A 170 38.13 -7.70 5.89
CA GLU A 170 38.35 -6.28 6.17
C GLU A 170 37.46 -5.42 5.29
N VAL A 171 37.31 -5.76 3.99
CA VAL A 171 36.38 -5.10 3.08
C VAL A 171 34.94 -5.18 3.61
N ARG A 172 34.50 -6.37 4.05
CA ARG A 172 33.16 -6.52 4.64
C ARG A 172 32.97 -5.65 5.88
N ARG A 173 33.96 -5.68 6.81
CA ARG A 173 33.90 -4.85 8.04
C ARG A 173 33.78 -3.38 7.71
N ASP A 174 34.61 -2.90 6.77
CA ASP A 174 34.65 -1.49 6.41
C ASP A 174 33.38 -1.06 5.66
N ALA A 175 32.78 -1.95 4.84
CA ALA A 175 31.49 -1.72 4.20
C ALA A 175 30.34 -1.60 5.23
N TYR A 176 30.29 -2.48 6.23
CA TYR A 176 29.33 -2.37 7.32
C TYR A 176 29.54 -1.11 8.16
N ALA A 177 30.78 -0.70 8.40
CA ALA A 177 31.08 0.53 9.12
C ALA A 177 30.62 1.77 8.33
N ALA A 178 30.82 1.79 7.00
CA ALA A 178 30.37 2.88 6.13
C ALA A 178 28.84 3.01 6.10
N GLU A 179 28.12 1.90 6.00
CA GLU A 179 26.65 1.89 6.12
C GLU A 179 26.20 2.37 7.50
N GLY A 180 26.83 1.90 8.57
CA GLY A 180 26.54 2.34 9.94
C GLY A 180 26.77 3.85 10.14
N ALA A 181 27.78 4.41 9.48
CA ALA A 181 28.03 5.84 9.51
C ALA A 181 26.90 6.64 8.84
N PHE A 182 26.35 6.15 7.72
CA PHE A 182 25.18 6.75 7.07
C PHE A 182 23.96 6.76 8.02
N TYR A 183 23.62 5.63 8.62
CA TYR A 183 22.50 5.55 9.57
C TYR A 183 22.71 6.44 10.81
N ASN A 184 23.93 6.50 11.32
CA ASN A 184 24.24 7.37 12.45
C ASN A 184 24.13 8.86 12.08
N ALA A 185 24.51 9.25 10.88
CA ALA A 185 24.37 10.62 10.40
C ALA A 185 22.89 11.05 10.27
N HIS A 186 22.02 10.11 9.94
CA HIS A 186 20.58 10.35 9.79
C HIS A 186 19.72 9.85 10.96
N ARG A 187 20.37 9.55 12.09
CA ARG A 187 19.71 8.92 13.25
C ARG A 187 18.52 9.73 13.74
N GLN A 188 18.68 11.02 13.90
CA GLN A 188 17.61 11.87 14.42
C GLN A 188 16.38 11.83 13.49
N GLU A 189 16.58 11.97 12.17
CA GLU A 189 15.49 11.94 11.19
C GLU A 189 14.78 10.58 11.17
N LEU A 190 15.54 9.49 11.24
CA LEU A 190 14.99 8.13 11.33
C LEU A 190 14.17 7.92 12.61
N ASP A 191 14.68 8.38 13.75
CA ASP A 191 14.01 8.29 15.06
C ASP A 191 12.70 9.10 15.04
N GLU A 192 12.68 10.30 14.45
CA GLU A 192 11.49 11.14 14.31
C GLU A 192 10.42 10.50 13.42
N ILE A 193 10.82 9.92 12.27
CA ILE A 193 9.91 9.16 11.39
C ILE A 193 9.33 7.97 12.13
N PHE A 194 10.15 7.19 12.82
CA PHE A 194 9.73 6.00 13.56
C PHE A 194 8.77 6.35 14.71
N ASP A 195 9.08 7.34 15.52
CA ASP A 195 8.23 7.79 16.61
C ASP A 195 6.86 8.29 16.11
N SER A 196 6.87 9.04 14.99
CA SER A 196 5.65 9.50 14.33
C SER A 196 4.80 8.33 13.84
N MET A 197 5.42 7.31 13.23
CA MET A 197 4.74 6.09 12.78
C MET A 197 4.10 5.34 13.96
N VAL A 198 4.83 5.16 15.08
CA VAL A 198 4.32 4.48 16.28
C VAL A 198 3.12 5.23 16.86
N LYS A 199 3.22 6.54 17.00
CA LYS A 199 2.11 7.39 17.52
C LYS A 199 0.88 7.31 16.62
N ASN A 200 1.09 7.42 15.31
CA ASN A 200 0.03 7.35 14.31
C ASN A 200 -0.69 6.00 14.36
N ARG A 201 0.04 4.89 14.29
CA ARG A 201 -0.53 3.52 14.37
C ARG A 201 -1.23 3.24 15.69
N THR A 202 -0.71 3.74 16.79
CA THR A 202 -1.35 3.63 18.09
C THR A 202 -2.70 4.36 18.11
N GLU A 203 -2.77 5.54 17.49
CA GLU A 203 -4.03 6.28 17.38
C GLU A 203 -5.01 5.60 16.43
N GLN A 204 -4.55 5.03 15.30
CA GLN A 204 -5.40 4.20 14.43
C GLN A 204 -6.02 3.03 15.22
N ALA A 205 -5.20 2.28 15.96
CA ALA A 205 -5.67 1.15 16.76
C ALA A 205 -6.74 1.58 17.79
N ARG A 206 -6.52 2.69 18.50
CA ARG A 206 -7.49 3.22 19.47
C ARG A 206 -8.83 3.58 18.81
N ARG A 207 -8.81 4.23 17.65
CA ARG A 207 -10.04 4.60 16.93
C ARG A 207 -10.78 3.39 16.38
N LEU A 208 -10.08 2.31 16.08
CA LEU A 208 -10.67 1.05 15.66
C LEU A 208 -11.15 0.18 16.84
N GLY A 209 -10.87 0.57 18.09
CA GLY A 209 -11.31 -0.14 19.29
C GLY A 209 -10.38 -1.27 19.75
N PHE A 210 -9.10 -1.22 19.37
CA PHE A 210 -8.04 -2.13 19.81
C PHE A 210 -7.25 -1.60 21.00
#